data_cf7489e8e51ffc4c0324e7d86e67affb
#
_entry.id   cf7489e8e51ffc4c0324e7d86e67affb
#
_cell.length_a   1.000
_cell.length_b   1.000
_cell.length_c   1.000
_cell.angle_alpha   90.00
_cell.angle_beta   90.00
_cell.angle_gamma   90.00
#
_symmetry.space_group_name_H-M   'P 1'
#
loop_
_entity.id
_entity.type
_entity.pdbx_description
1 polymer ?
#
loop_
_entity_poly.entity_id
_entity_poly.type
_entity_poly.pdbx_seq_one_letter_code
_entity_poly.pdbx_strand_id
1 'polypeptide(L)'
;LTAYYEKLGVKIRYMHHDIDSIERMEIIRDLRMHVFDVLVGINLLREGLDLPEVSLVAILDADKEGFLRSETSLIQTIGRAARNAEGKVIMYADTVTDSMEKAVTETNRRREIQMKYNEEHGITPKTIVKDVRAVLEISSGKDKGKKRKYTKAEREALIKQYTAEMKNAAKLLDFEHAAYLRDKIKELQESK
;
A
#
# COMPACT_ATOMS: atom_id res chain seq x y z
N LEU A 1 -5.56 19.70 -3.85
CA LEU A 1 -5.47 18.87 -5.06
C LEU A 1 -6.63 17.87 -5.10
N THR A 2 -6.84 17.04 -4.09
CA THR A 2 -7.92 16.01 -4.06
C THR A 2 -9.29 16.64 -4.28
N ALA A 3 -9.69 17.65 -3.47
CA ALA A 3 -10.98 18.30 -3.60
C ALA A 3 -11.21 18.99 -4.97
N TYR A 4 -10.14 19.37 -5.66
CA TYR A 4 -10.22 19.91 -7.01
C TYR A 4 -10.54 18.81 -8.04
N TYR A 5 -9.82 17.70 -7.99
CA TYR A 5 -10.04 16.61 -8.93
C TYR A 5 -11.35 15.84 -8.69
N GLU A 6 -11.80 15.74 -7.44
CA GLU A 6 -13.12 15.20 -7.11
C GLU A 6 -14.26 15.98 -7.81
N LYS A 7 -14.17 17.32 -7.84
CA LYS A 7 -15.13 18.18 -8.56
C LYS A 7 -15.11 17.94 -10.07
N LEU A 8 -14.01 17.45 -10.62
CA LEU A 8 -13.88 17.07 -12.03
C LEU A 8 -14.32 15.63 -12.30
N GLY A 9 -14.84 14.92 -11.30
CA GLY A 9 -15.33 13.55 -11.43
C GLY A 9 -14.24 12.48 -11.37
N VAL A 10 -13.00 12.82 -11.00
CA VAL A 10 -11.91 11.85 -10.83
C VAL A 10 -12.12 11.10 -9.52
N LYS A 11 -12.11 9.78 -9.58
CA LYS A 11 -12.16 8.92 -8.38
C LYS A 11 -10.79 8.97 -7.69
N ILE A 12 -10.66 9.85 -6.72
CA ILE A 12 -9.42 10.17 -6.04
C ILE A 12 -9.60 10.10 -4.52
N ARG A 13 -8.58 9.60 -3.82
CA ARG A 13 -8.48 9.68 -2.36
C ARG A 13 -7.14 10.25 -1.95
N TYR A 14 -7.05 10.76 -0.73
CA TYR A 14 -5.79 11.17 -0.13
C TYR A 14 -5.51 10.35 1.12
N MET A 15 -4.24 10.26 1.45
CA MET A 15 -3.76 9.57 2.64
C MET A 15 -2.66 10.40 3.30
N HIS A 16 -2.71 10.57 4.62
CA HIS A 16 -1.70 11.28 5.41
C HIS A 16 -1.33 10.48 6.67
N HIS A 17 -0.38 10.98 7.43
CA HIS A 17 0.17 10.27 8.59
C HIS A 17 -0.80 10.05 9.75
N ASP A 18 -1.85 10.89 9.87
CA ASP A 18 -2.85 10.78 10.95
C ASP A 18 -3.95 9.74 10.67
N ILE A 19 -3.96 9.14 9.48
CA ILE A 19 -4.91 8.08 9.15
C ILE A 19 -4.52 6.82 9.93
N ASP A 20 -5.49 6.23 10.62
CA ASP A 20 -5.25 5.02 11.38
C ASP A 20 -4.88 3.82 10.49
N SER A 21 -4.29 2.80 11.09
CA SER A 21 -3.79 1.64 10.35
C SER A 21 -4.90 0.86 9.64
N ILE A 22 -6.11 0.85 10.17
CA ILE A 22 -7.25 0.13 9.57
C ILE A 22 -7.75 0.90 8.35
N GLU A 23 -7.98 2.20 8.49
CA GLU A 23 -8.41 3.06 7.39
C GLU A 23 -7.36 3.08 6.27
N ARG A 24 -6.06 3.09 6.62
CA ARG A 24 -4.96 2.98 5.65
C ARG A 24 -5.04 1.67 4.85
N MET A 25 -5.30 0.55 5.51
CA MET A 25 -5.46 -0.75 4.84
C MET A 25 -6.69 -0.77 3.93
N GLU A 26 -7.81 -0.18 4.37
CA GLU A 26 -9.02 -0.04 3.55
C GLU A 26 -8.75 0.79 2.29
N ILE A 27 -8.08 1.94 2.42
CA ILE A 27 -7.72 2.79 1.28
C ILE A 27 -6.84 2.03 0.28
N ILE A 28 -5.84 1.30 0.76
CA ILE A 28 -4.94 0.52 -0.09
C ILE A 28 -5.70 -0.60 -0.81
N ARG A 29 -6.56 -1.32 -0.09
CA ARG A 29 -7.42 -2.35 -0.68
C ARG A 29 -8.33 -1.76 -1.76
N ASP A 30 -8.99 -0.65 -1.46
CA ASP A 30 -9.93 -0.01 -2.37
C ASP A 30 -9.23 0.51 -3.65
N LEU A 31 -7.97 1.00 -3.54
CA LEU A 31 -7.13 1.33 -4.69
C LEU A 31 -6.87 0.07 -5.55
N ARG A 32 -6.46 -1.03 -4.93
CA ARG A 32 -6.18 -2.29 -5.61
C ARG A 32 -7.43 -2.92 -6.24
N MET A 33 -8.60 -2.68 -5.65
CA MET A 33 -9.90 -3.12 -6.18
C MET A 33 -10.50 -2.14 -7.20
N HIS A 34 -9.78 -1.08 -7.59
CA HIS A 34 -10.25 -0.05 -8.52
C HIS A 34 -11.56 0.65 -8.09
N VAL A 35 -11.80 0.75 -6.78
CA VAL A 35 -12.90 1.55 -6.24
C VAL A 35 -12.66 3.03 -6.52
N PHE A 36 -11.40 3.43 -6.51
CA PHE A 36 -10.89 4.72 -6.96
C PHE A 36 -9.58 4.55 -7.74
N ASP A 37 -9.22 5.55 -8.55
CA ASP A 37 -8.14 5.43 -9.53
C ASP A 37 -6.86 6.16 -9.12
N VAL A 38 -6.98 7.18 -8.24
CA VAL A 38 -5.86 8.06 -7.87
C VAL A 38 -5.72 8.15 -6.35
N LEU A 39 -4.53 7.85 -5.85
CA LEU A 39 -4.15 8.05 -4.46
C LEU A 39 -3.15 9.20 -4.35
N VAL A 40 -3.51 10.23 -3.60
CA VAL A 40 -2.63 11.35 -3.27
C VAL A 40 -2.08 11.16 -1.87
N GLY A 41 -0.79 11.33 -1.69
CA GLY A 41 -0.20 11.19 -0.37
C GLY A 41 1.09 11.95 -0.18
N ILE A 42 1.36 12.31 1.06
CA ILE A 42 2.63 12.89 1.46
C ILE A 42 3.48 11.76 2.04
N ASN A 43 4.61 11.44 1.40
CA ASN A 43 5.57 10.46 1.91
C ASN A 43 5.09 9.01 2.08
N LEU A 44 3.92 8.69 1.63
CA LEU A 44 3.29 7.41 1.90
C LEU A 44 3.90 6.24 1.14
N LEU A 45 4.59 6.55 0.02
CA LEU A 45 5.17 5.53 -0.85
C LEU A 45 6.56 5.04 -0.39
N ARG A 46 7.08 5.57 0.71
CA ARG A 46 8.38 5.14 1.27
C ARG A 46 8.30 3.86 2.08
N GLU A 47 7.15 3.59 2.71
CA GLU A 47 7.00 2.48 3.64
C GLU A 47 6.25 1.32 2.98
N GLY A 48 6.95 0.25 2.67
CA GLY A 48 6.45 -1.12 2.51
C GLY A 48 5.26 -1.38 1.58
N LEU A 49 4.69 -0.36 0.92
CA LEU A 49 3.54 -0.55 0.04
C LEU A 49 3.96 -1.28 -1.23
N ASP A 50 3.34 -2.41 -1.47
CA ASP A 50 3.52 -3.23 -2.65
C ASP A 50 2.23 -3.21 -3.48
N LEU A 51 2.19 -2.32 -4.46
CA LEU A 51 1.03 -1.99 -5.28
C LEU A 51 1.33 -2.28 -6.76
N PRO A 52 1.28 -3.54 -7.19
CA PRO A 52 1.59 -3.90 -8.58
C PRO A 52 0.58 -3.34 -9.59
N GLU A 53 -0.60 -2.94 -9.15
CA GLU A 53 -1.63 -2.32 -9.98
C GLU A 53 -1.31 -0.86 -10.36
N VAL A 54 -0.38 -0.22 -9.66
CA VAL A 54 0.00 1.18 -9.93
C VAL A 54 0.84 1.27 -11.20
N SER A 55 0.27 1.89 -12.24
CA SER A 55 0.92 2.12 -13.53
C SER A 55 1.60 3.49 -13.64
N LEU A 56 1.21 4.46 -12.82
CA LEU A 56 1.78 5.81 -12.85
C LEU A 56 2.13 6.29 -11.43
N VAL A 57 3.33 6.80 -11.28
CA VAL A 57 3.76 7.53 -10.09
C VAL A 57 4.09 8.97 -10.52
N ALA A 58 3.36 9.94 -9.96
CA ALA A 58 3.60 11.36 -10.16
C ALA A 58 4.24 11.98 -8.92
N ILE A 59 5.41 12.55 -9.06
CA ILE A 59 6.15 13.22 -7.98
C ILE A 59 6.04 14.72 -8.21
N LEU A 60 5.26 15.40 -7.40
CA LEU A 60 5.12 16.85 -7.45
C LEU A 60 6.23 17.53 -6.67
N ASP A 61 6.62 18.74 -7.08
CA ASP A 61 7.71 19.51 -6.45
C ASP A 61 8.98 18.65 -6.27
N ALA A 62 9.38 17.95 -7.33
CA ALA A 62 10.52 17.04 -7.28
C ALA A 62 11.86 17.76 -7.08
N ASP A 63 11.93 19.05 -7.42
CA ASP A 63 13.06 19.95 -7.24
C ASP A 63 13.16 20.59 -5.84
N LYS A 64 12.16 20.41 -5.00
CA LYS A 64 12.20 20.92 -3.61
C LYS A 64 13.11 20.01 -2.77
N GLU A 65 14.42 20.27 -2.86
CA GLU A 65 15.42 19.45 -2.17
C GLU A 65 15.15 19.35 -0.67
N GLY A 66 15.49 18.20 -0.13
CA GLY A 66 15.30 17.86 1.28
C GLY A 66 15.19 16.35 1.46
N PHE A 67 14.93 15.94 2.68
CA PHE A 67 14.84 14.51 3.04
C PHE A 67 13.89 13.69 2.17
N LEU A 68 12.79 14.31 1.70
CA LEU A 68 11.78 13.66 0.87
C LEU A 68 12.11 13.63 -0.61
N ARG A 69 13.10 14.39 -1.05
CA ARG A 69 13.54 14.53 -2.44
C ARG A 69 15.03 14.23 -2.60
N SER A 70 15.64 13.58 -1.63
CA SER A 70 17.00 13.04 -1.75
C SER A 70 17.04 11.96 -2.84
N GLU A 71 18.20 11.72 -3.43
CA GLU A 71 18.43 10.65 -4.40
C GLU A 71 17.80 9.32 -3.96
N THR A 72 18.12 8.85 -2.75
CA THR A 72 17.58 7.59 -2.20
C THR A 72 16.04 7.60 -2.12
N SER A 73 15.45 8.73 -1.69
CA SER A 73 14.01 8.87 -1.57
C SER A 73 13.32 8.82 -2.94
N LEU A 74 13.91 9.48 -3.94
CA LEU A 74 13.43 9.47 -5.32
C LEU A 74 13.53 8.06 -5.90
N ILE A 75 14.67 7.36 -5.77
CA ILE A 75 14.84 5.99 -6.25
C ILE A 75 13.82 5.06 -5.62
N GLN A 76 13.56 5.16 -4.32
CA GLN A 76 12.55 4.35 -3.64
C GLN A 76 11.14 4.60 -4.17
N THR A 77 10.81 5.87 -4.42
CA THR A 77 9.49 6.25 -4.96
C THR A 77 9.33 5.79 -6.41
N ILE A 78 10.35 5.95 -7.25
CA ILE A 78 10.40 5.45 -8.62
C ILE A 78 10.21 3.93 -8.64
N GLY A 79 10.85 3.22 -7.72
CA GLY A 79 10.75 1.76 -7.59
C GLY A 79 9.34 1.24 -7.31
N ARG A 80 8.38 2.08 -6.90
CA ARG A 80 6.98 1.67 -6.72
C ARG A 80 6.28 1.39 -8.04
N ALA A 81 6.66 2.07 -9.13
CA ALA A 81 6.14 1.77 -10.46
C ALA A 81 6.78 0.53 -11.11
N ALA A 82 7.90 0.05 -10.59
CA ALA A 82 8.68 -1.03 -11.21
C ALA A 82 8.00 -2.43 -11.14
N ARG A 83 6.90 -2.57 -10.40
CA ARG A 83 6.10 -3.82 -10.34
C ARG A 83 5.13 -3.97 -11.50
N ASN A 84 4.86 -2.88 -12.21
CA ASN A 84 4.02 -2.85 -13.39
C ASN A 84 4.91 -2.84 -14.63
N ALA A 85 4.67 -3.72 -15.60
CA ALA A 85 5.45 -3.79 -16.83
C ALA A 85 5.37 -2.50 -17.66
N GLU A 86 4.26 -1.76 -17.56
CA GLU A 86 4.03 -0.46 -18.21
C GLU A 86 4.22 0.72 -17.25
N GLY A 87 4.84 0.47 -16.09
CA GLY A 87 5.01 1.47 -15.04
C GLY A 87 5.77 2.70 -15.51
N LYS A 88 5.18 3.88 -15.28
CA LYS A 88 5.76 5.19 -15.62
C LYS A 88 5.94 6.03 -14.36
N VAL A 89 6.97 6.86 -14.37
CA VAL A 89 7.19 7.88 -13.34
C VAL A 89 7.34 9.24 -14.02
N ILE A 90 6.62 10.23 -13.50
CA ILE A 90 6.71 11.63 -13.93
C ILE A 90 7.12 12.46 -12.73
N MET A 91 8.21 13.19 -12.87
CA MET A 91 8.66 14.17 -11.88
C MET A 91 8.32 15.58 -12.39
N TYR A 92 7.49 16.29 -11.63
CA TYR A 92 7.16 17.70 -11.91
C TYR A 92 8.12 18.58 -11.14
N ALA A 93 8.86 19.42 -11.86
CA ALA A 93 9.90 20.28 -11.31
C ALA A 93 10.10 21.49 -12.22
N ASP A 94 10.48 22.63 -11.64
CA ASP A 94 10.87 23.82 -12.39
C ASP A 94 12.33 23.71 -12.87
N THR A 95 13.17 23.03 -12.07
CA THR A 95 14.59 22.80 -12.36
C THR A 95 14.98 21.36 -12.06
N VAL A 96 15.95 20.83 -12.81
CA VAL A 96 16.52 19.51 -12.50
C VAL A 96 17.60 19.68 -11.44
N THR A 97 17.45 19.00 -10.31
CA THR A 97 18.43 19.00 -9.23
C THR A 97 19.41 17.83 -9.35
N ASP A 98 20.55 17.92 -8.66
CA ASP A 98 21.55 16.84 -8.62
C ASP A 98 20.92 15.52 -8.13
N SER A 99 20.04 15.59 -7.14
CA SER A 99 19.33 14.41 -6.61
C SER A 99 18.42 13.76 -7.65
N MET A 100 17.74 14.56 -8.46
CA MET A 100 16.91 14.08 -9.57
C MET A 100 17.77 13.43 -10.65
N GLU A 101 18.84 14.09 -11.08
CA GLU A 101 19.73 13.59 -12.12
C GLU A 101 20.35 12.25 -11.73
N LYS A 102 20.86 12.13 -10.49
CA LYS A 102 21.40 10.88 -9.96
C LYS A 102 20.35 9.77 -9.87
N ALA A 103 19.15 10.11 -9.40
CA ALA A 103 18.06 9.13 -9.31
C ALA A 103 17.62 8.60 -10.69
N VAL A 104 17.51 9.47 -11.69
CA VAL A 104 17.17 9.10 -13.07
C VAL A 104 18.29 8.25 -13.69
N THR A 105 19.54 8.70 -13.57
CA THR A 105 20.70 8.00 -14.10
C THR A 105 20.82 6.58 -13.53
N GLU A 106 20.73 6.45 -12.22
CA GLU A 106 20.80 5.12 -11.56
C GLU A 106 19.62 4.23 -11.92
N THR A 107 18.42 4.80 -12.04
CA THR A 107 17.24 4.03 -12.45
C THR A 107 17.39 3.52 -13.89
N ASN A 108 17.85 4.37 -14.80
CA ASN A 108 18.08 3.98 -16.19
C ASN A 108 19.19 2.93 -16.31
N ARG A 109 20.28 3.07 -15.58
CA ARG A 109 21.37 2.07 -15.52
C ARG A 109 20.82 0.70 -15.09
N ARG A 110 20.01 0.65 -14.02
CA ARG A 110 19.40 -0.60 -13.54
C ARG A 110 18.48 -1.21 -14.58
N ARG A 111 17.69 -0.37 -15.25
CA ARG A 111 16.76 -0.79 -16.30
C ARG A 111 17.49 -1.39 -17.50
N GLU A 112 18.56 -0.78 -17.97
CA GLU A 112 19.38 -1.28 -19.06
C GLU A 112 19.98 -2.65 -18.74
N ILE A 113 20.54 -2.84 -17.54
CA ILE A 113 21.08 -4.12 -17.10
C ILE A 113 19.97 -5.18 -17.08
N GLN A 114 18.79 -4.84 -16.56
CA GLN A 114 17.68 -5.77 -16.50
C GLN A 114 17.15 -6.13 -17.90
N MET A 115 17.05 -5.15 -18.78
CA MET A 115 16.62 -5.37 -20.18
C MET A 115 17.57 -6.32 -20.90
N LYS A 116 18.88 -6.08 -20.80
CA LYS A 116 19.90 -6.94 -21.38
C LYS A 116 19.82 -8.37 -20.83
N TYR A 117 19.70 -8.52 -19.53
CA TYR A 117 19.53 -9.82 -18.91
C TYR A 117 18.27 -10.55 -19.42
N ASN A 118 17.15 -9.83 -19.50
CA ASN A 118 15.90 -10.39 -20.01
C ASN A 118 16.01 -10.85 -21.46
N GLU A 119 16.67 -10.07 -22.30
CA GLU A 119 16.90 -10.40 -23.71
C GLU A 119 17.79 -11.65 -23.86
N GLU A 120 18.90 -11.69 -23.13
CA GLU A 120 19.82 -12.85 -23.13
C GLU A 120 19.15 -14.17 -22.65
N HIS A 121 18.14 -14.07 -21.78
CA HIS A 121 17.43 -15.21 -21.19
C HIS A 121 16.04 -15.45 -21.78
N GLY A 122 15.63 -14.70 -22.79
CA GLY A 122 14.30 -14.81 -23.42
C GLY A 122 13.15 -14.51 -22.46
N ILE A 123 13.37 -13.65 -21.46
CA ILE A 123 12.37 -13.27 -20.44
C ILE A 123 11.54 -12.11 -20.95
N THR A 124 10.24 -12.29 -21.07
CA THR A 124 9.30 -11.19 -21.32
C THR A 124 8.76 -10.65 -20.00
N PRO A 125 9.03 -9.38 -19.64
CA PRO A 125 8.50 -8.78 -18.41
C PRO A 125 6.97 -8.84 -18.37
N LYS A 126 6.42 -9.20 -17.21
CA LYS A 126 4.97 -9.23 -16.97
C LYS A 126 4.66 -8.48 -15.69
N THR A 127 3.54 -7.79 -15.68
CA THR A 127 3.02 -7.17 -14.46
C THR A 127 2.77 -8.24 -13.39
N ILE A 128 3.23 -7.97 -12.18
CA ILE A 128 3.00 -8.87 -11.04
C ILE A 128 1.52 -8.83 -10.68
N VAL A 129 0.88 -9.98 -10.65
CA VAL A 129 -0.50 -10.13 -10.16
C VAL A 129 -0.42 -10.69 -8.74
N LYS A 130 -0.95 -9.95 -7.78
CA LYS A 130 -1.11 -10.40 -6.39
C LYS A 130 -2.58 -10.47 -6.05
N ASP A 131 -2.99 -11.55 -5.41
CA ASP A 131 -4.32 -11.62 -4.83
C ASP A 131 -4.51 -10.46 -3.84
N VAL A 132 -5.60 -9.74 -4.01
CA VAL A 132 -6.05 -8.81 -2.98
C VAL A 132 -6.61 -9.69 -1.88
N ARG A 133 -5.78 -10.07 -0.92
CA ARG A 133 -6.27 -10.78 0.26
C ARG A 133 -7.36 -9.90 0.83
N ALA A 134 -8.52 -10.48 1.06
CA ALA A 134 -9.56 -9.85 1.84
C ALA A 134 -8.94 -9.53 3.19
N VAL A 135 -8.40 -8.33 3.30
CA VAL A 135 -8.05 -7.75 4.58
C VAL A 135 -9.40 -7.54 5.24
N LEU A 136 -9.81 -8.62 5.92
CA LEU A 136 -10.86 -8.58 6.89
C LEU A 136 -12.29 -8.40 6.36
N GLU A 137 -12.92 -9.48 6.12
CA GLU A 137 -14.31 -9.64 6.58
C GLU A 137 -14.49 -9.27 8.06
N ILE A 138 -13.42 -8.95 8.80
CA ILE A 138 -13.41 -8.57 10.22
C ILE A 138 -13.76 -7.09 10.43
N SER A 139 -13.51 -6.21 9.46
CA SER A 139 -13.83 -4.77 9.61
C SER A 139 -15.09 -4.30 8.89
N SER A 140 -15.72 -5.14 8.07
CA SER A 140 -17.01 -4.80 7.45
C SER A 140 -18.23 -4.90 8.38
N GLY A 141 -18.00 -5.20 9.64
CA GLY A 141 -18.93 -4.92 10.73
C GLY A 141 -19.04 -3.43 11.03
N LYS A 142 -19.35 -2.60 10.02
CA LYS A 142 -19.87 -1.24 10.25
C LYS A 142 -21.29 -1.33 10.83
N ASP A 143 -21.38 -1.85 12.02
CA ASP A 143 -22.46 -1.53 12.94
C ASP A 143 -21.94 -0.46 13.91
N LYS A 144 -21.96 0.79 13.45
CA LYS A 144 -21.87 1.94 14.33
C LYS A 144 -23.10 1.88 15.24
N GLY A 145 -22.93 1.30 16.42
CA GLY A 145 -23.88 1.64 17.49
C GLY A 145 -24.61 0.55 18.23
N LYS A 146 -24.27 -0.75 18.13
CA LYS A 146 -24.73 -1.72 19.15
C LYS A 146 -23.63 -2.74 19.39
N LYS A 147 -23.05 -2.76 20.59
CA LYS A 147 -22.21 -3.89 21.05
C LYS A 147 -23.06 -5.17 20.92
N ARG A 148 -22.80 -5.96 19.89
CA ARG A 148 -23.46 -7.24 19.70
C ARG A 148 -23.09 -8.12 20.88
N LYS A 149 -24.06 -8.45 21.73
CA LYS A 149 -23.82 -9.39 22.84
C LYS A 149 -23.77 -10.79 22.21
N TYR A 150 -22.58 -11.33 22.16
CA TYR A 150 -22.38 -12.72 21.74
C TYR A 150 -22.86 -13.66 22.85
N THR A 151 -23.50 -14.75 22.48
CA THR A 151 -23.76 -15.86 23.40
C THR A 151 -22.43 -16.50 23.80
N LYS A 152 -22.41 -17.20 24.92
CA LYS A 152 -21.20 -17.89 25.42
C LYS A 152 -20.61 -18.84 24.37
N ALA A 153 -21.46 -19.59 23.69
CA ALA A 153 -21.07 -20.54 22.63
C ALA A 153 -20.48 -19.84 21.40
N GLU A 154 -21.09 -18.75 20.93
CA GLU A 154 -20.57 -17.97 19.81
C GLU A 154 -19.21 -17.33 20.14
N ARG A 155 -19.04 -16.86 21.36
CA ARG A 155 -17.79 -16.27 21.83
C ARG A 155 -16.66 -17.31 21.85
N GLU A 156 -16.91 -18.50 22.40
CA GLU A 156 -15.94 -19.60 22.43
C GLU A 156 -15.55 -20.05 21.00
N ALA A 157 -16.51 -20.12 20.08
CA ALA A 157 -16.26 -20.44 18.69
C ALA A 157 -15.37 -19.38 18.01
N LEU A 158 -15.67 -18.09 18.20
CA LEU A 158 -14.87 -16.97 17.66
C LEU A 158 -13.45 -16.95 18.23
N ILE A 159 -13.29 -17.17 19.54
CA ILE A 159 -11.96 -17.24 20.16
C ILE A 159 -11.15 -18.39 19.57
N LYS A 160 -11.76 -19.55 19.33
CA LYS A 160 -11.08 -20.70 18.71
C LYS A 160 -10.66 -20.39 17.27
N GLN A 161 -11.54 -19.77 16.50
CA GLN A 161 -11.24 -19.35 15.12
C GLN A 161 -10.09 -18.34 15.08
N TYR A 162 -10.19 -17.25 15.84
CA TYR A 162 -9.15 -16.21 15.87
C TYR A 162 -7.81 -16.73 16.39
N THR A 163 -7.82 -17.70 17.31
CA THR A 163 -6.59 -18.34 17.77
C THR A 163 -5.91 -19.15 16.67
N ALA A 164 -6.68 -19.84 15.83
CA ALA A 164 -6.14 -20.58 14.70
C ALA A 164 -5.57 -19.62 13.62
N GLU A 165 -6.30 -18.56 13.30
CA GLU A 165 -5.87 -17.54 12.34
C GLU A 165 -4.62 -16.78 12.82
N MET A 166 -4.57 -16.40 14.10
CA MET A 166 -3.41 -15.78 14.74
C MET A 166 -2.15 -16.64 14.61
N LYS A 167 -2.26 -17.95 14.87
CA LYS A 167 -1.14 -18.88 14.71
C LYS A 167 -0.70 -19.01 13.27
N ASN A 168 -1.62 -18.98 12.31
CA ASN A 168 -1.30 -19.02 10.89
C ASN A 168 -0.62 -17.71 10.43
N ALA A 169 -1.12 -16.56 10.86
CA ALA A 169 -0.51 -15.26 10.58
C ALA A 169 0.93 -15.21 11.13
N ALA A 170 1.15 -15.69 12.36
CA ALA A 170 2.49 -15.75 12.94
C ALA A 170 3.44 -16.67 12.17
N LYS A 171 2.98 -17.82 11.66
CA LYS A 171 3.77 -18.71 10.79
C LYS A 171 4.15 -18.05 9.46
N LEU A 172 3.31 -17.17 8.94
CA LEU A 172 3.55 -16.41 7.71
C LEU A 172 4.35 -15.12 7.95
N LEU A 173 4.85 -14.93 9.20
CA LEU A 173 5.58 -13.73 9.64
C LEU A 173 4.75 -12.43 9.53
N ASP A 174 3.42 -12.54 9.50
CA ASP A 174 2.50 -11.41 9.53
C ASP A 174 2.20 -11.07 11.00
N PHE A 175 3.16 -10.42 11.64
CA PHE A 175 3.09 -10.12 13.06
C PHE A 175 2.06 -9.03 13.39
N GLU A 176 1.76 -8.12 12.46
CA GLU A 176 0.75 -7.09 12.67
C GLU A 176 -0.65 -7.71 12.73
N HIS A 177 -0.96 -8.60 11.80
CA HIS A 177 -2.22 -9.33 11.81
C HIS A 177 -2.34 -10.25 13.01
N ALA A 178 -1.25 -10.94 13.39
CA ALA A 178 -1.23 -11.78 14.58
C ALA A 178 -1.47 -10.97 15.86
N ALA A 179 -0.89 -9.77 15.99
CA ALA A 179 -1.10 -8.87 17.12
C ALA A 179 -2.54 -8.37 17.20
N TYR A 180 -3.14 -7.98 16.08
CA TYR A 180 -4.54 -7.58 16.00
C TYR A 180 -5.48 -8.70 16.48
N LEU A 181 -5.30 -9.93 15.99
CA LEU A 181 -6.12 -11.08 16.39
C LEU A 181 -5.96 -11.40 17.88
N ARG A 182 -4.76 -11.26 18.44
CA ARG A 182 -4.51 -11.39 19.88
C ARG A 182 -5.34 -10.40 20.69
N ASP A 183 -5.37 -9.13 20.26
CA ASP A 183 -6.08 -8.08 20.97
C ASP A 183 -7.60 -8.29 20.87
N LYS A 184 -8.12 -8.79 19.73
CA LYS A 184 -9.51 -9.22 19.58
C LYS A 184 -9.90 -10.40 20.47
N ILE A 185 -9.03 -11.39 20.61
CA ILE A 185 -9.25 -12.51 21.54
C ILE A 185 -9.36 -11.99 22.98
N LYS A 186 -8.48 -11.07 23.36
CA LYS A 186 -8.50 -10.46 24.71
C LYS A 186 -9.79 -9.69 24.97
N GLU A 187 -10.26 -8.88 23.99
CA GLU A 187 -11.53 -8.16 24.06
C GLU A 187 -12.73 -9.09 24.25
N LEU A 188 -12.77 -10.23 23.53
CA LEU A 188 -13.80 -11.24 23.65
C LEU A 188 -13.75 -11.99 25.00
N GLN A 189 -12.58 -12.15 25.59
CA GLN A 189 -12.40 -12.78 26.92
C GLN A 189 -12.80 -11.84 28.06
N GLU A 190 -12.56 -10.54 27.94
CA GLU A 190 -12.88 -9.52 28.93
C GLU A 190 -14.34 -9.06 28.90
N SER A 191 -15.05 -9.24 27.77
CA SER A 191 -16.47 -8.90 27.67
C SER A 191 -17.32 -9.95 28.39
N LYS A 192 -17.76 -9.61 29.62
CA LYS A 192 -18.70 -10.41 30.41
C LYS A 192 -20.14 -10.23 29.94
#